data_905db1287b42a3f5bbb2d0c82cce62ad
#
_entry.id   905db1287b42a3f5bbb2d0c82cce62ad
#
_cell.length_a   1.000
_cell.length_b   1.000
_cell.length_c   1.000
_cell.angle_alpha   90.00
_cell.angle_beta   90.00
_cell.angle_gamma   90.00
#
_symmetry.space_group_name_H-M   'P 1'
#
loop_
_entity.id
_entity.type
_entity.pdbx_description
1 polymer ?
#
loop_
_entity_poly.entity_id
_entity_poly.type
_entity_poly.pdbx_seq_one_letter_code
_entity_poly.pdbx_strand_id
1 'polypeptide(L)'
;SAASDVYKRQDYSKLLNNKAKKKTLVSLYDPQTKERWEEVVLPISNGELNNLLYTRWVKQRAADVDKWSNGRLGYVHIQSMGDPSFRSVYSDILGKYNDREGIVIDTRFNGGGRLHEDIEILFSGEKYLTQVTRGREACDMPSRRWNKPSIMLQCEANYSNAHGTPWVYKHQQIGRLVGMPVPGTMTTVSWETLQDPTLVFGTPITGYRLSDGSYLENTQLEPDVKVANSPETVVKGEDTQLRTAVQELLKEIDKK
;
A
#
# COMPACT_ATOMS: atom_id res chain seq x y z
N SER A 1 12.36 -24.51 -17.25
CA SER A 1 11.98 -23.38 -16.40
C SER A 1 11.57 -22.19 -17.27
N ALA A 2 10.76 -21.28 -16.75
CA ALA A 2 10.36 -20.06 -17.47
C ALA A 2 11.55 -19.25 -18.03
N ALA A 3 12.72 -19.35 -17.42
CA ALA A 3 13.96 -18.73 -17.90
C ALA A 3 14.46 -19.31 -19.24
N SER A 4 14.18 -20.56 -19.52
CA SER A 4 14.54 -21.20 -20.81
C SER A 4 13.69 -20.66 -21.97
N ASP A 5 12.42 -20.33 -21.72
CA ASP A 5 11.50 -19.80 -22.74
C ASP A 5 11.81 -18.34 -23.07
N VAL A 6 12.17 -17.54 -22.06
CA VAL A 6 12.64 -16.16 -22.27
C VAL A 6 13.87 -16.14 -23.17
N TYR A 7 14.80 -17.08 -22.98
CA TYR A 7 16.01 -17.17 -23.79
C TYR A 7 15.73 -17.55 -25.26
N LYS A 8 14.69 -18.36 -25.52
CA LYS A 8 14.26 -18.76 -26.86
C LYS A 8 13.18 -17.87 -27.47
N ARG A 9 12.80 -16.78 -26.81
CA ARG A 9 11.69 -15.87 -27.20
C ARG A 9 10.35 -16.61 -27.43
N GLN A 10 10.11 -17.70 -26.71
CA GLN A 10 8.83 -18.40 -26.74
C GLN A 10 7.87 -17.79 -25.71
N ASP A 11 6.71 -17.39 -26.18
CA ASP A 11 5.63 -16.92 -25.34
C ASP A 11 4.78 -18.11 -24.90
N TYR A 12 5.09 -18.69 -23.75
CA TYR A 12 4.32 -19.79 -23.17
C TYR A 12 2.89 -19.39 -22.79
N SER A 13 2.63 -18.10 -22.61
CA SER A 13 1.30 -17.60 -22.27
C SER A 13 0.27 -17.95 -23.34
N LYS A 14 0.69 -18.04 -24.61
CA LYS A 14 -0.16 -18.49 -25.73
C LYS A 14 -0.71 -19.90 -25.54
N LEU A 15 0.06 -20.77 -24.92
CA LEU A 15 -0.33 -22.17 -24.66
C LEU A 15 -1.41 -22.25 -23.56
N LEU A 16 -1.49 -21.22 -22.72
CA LEU A 16 -2.43 -21.13 -21.60
C LEU A 16 -3.66 -20.23 -21.88
N ASN A 17 -3.75 -19.65 -23.09
CA ASN A 17 -4.90 -18.82 -23.48
C ASN A 17 -6.20 -19.62 -23.34
N ASN A 18 -7.21 -18.99 -22.69
CA ASN A 18 -8.52 -19.59 -22.43
C ASN A 18 -8.49 -20.87 -21.55
N LYS A 19 -7.41 -21.09 -20.81
CA LYS A 19 -7.23 -22.25 -19.91
C LYS A 19 -7.44 -21.90 -18.44
N ALA A 20 -7.62 -20.64 -18.09
CA ALA A 20 -7.88 -20.24 -16.69
C ALA A 20 -9.03 -21.06 -16.08
N LYS A 21 -8.79 -21.63 -14.88
CA LYS A 21 -9.71 -22.49 -14.13
C LYS A 21 -10.07 -23.81 -14.83
N LYS A 22 -9.31 -24.23 -15.86
CA LYS A 22 -9.50 -25.52 -16.53
C LYS A 22 -8.28 -26.42 -16.27
N LYS A 23 -8.49 -27.65 -15.83
CA LYS A 23 -7.43 -28.63 -15.70
C LYS A 23 -6.71 -28.79 -17.03
N THR A 24 -5.41 -28.54 -17.03
CA THR A 24 -4.57 -28.53 -18.24
C THR A 24 -3.36 -29.42 -18.01
N LEU A 25 -3.18 -30.42 -18.87
CA LEU A 25 -1.99 -31.25 -18.85
C LEU A 25 -0.82 -30.47 -19.46
N VAL A 26 0.29 -30.44 -18.76
CA VAL A 26 1.53 -29.77 -19.18
C VAL A 26 2.65 -30.76 -19.14
N SER A 27 3.33 -30.92 -20.30
CA SER A 27 4.54 -31.76 -20.42
C SER A 27 5.76 -30.86 -20.15
N LEU A 28 6.57 -31.27 -19.21
CA LEU A 28 7.73 -30.52 -18.71
C LEU A 28 9.04 -31.28 -19.08
N TYR A 29 10.10 -30.49 -19.24
CA TYR A 29 11.44 -31.01 -19.54
C TYR A 29 12.50 -30.20 -18.77
N ASP A 30 13.32 -30.88 -18.00
CA ASP A 30 14.50 -30.28 -17.38
C ASP A 30 15.73 -30.47 -18.28
N PRO A 31 16.33 -29.41 -18.83
CA PRO A 31 17.50 -29.50 -19.70
C PRO A 31 18.78 -29.94 -18.96
N GLN A 32 18.85 -29.82 -17.63
CA GLN A 32 20.00 -30.23 -16.83
C GLN A 32 19.98 -31.72 -16.53
N THR A 33 18.84 -32.21 -16.00
CA THR A 33 18.68 -33.64 -15.66
C THR A 33 18.23 -34.48 -16.85
N LYS A 34 17.76 -33.83 -17.95
CA LYS A 34 17.14 -34.47 -19.13
C LYS A 34 15.85 -35.24 -18.81
N GLU A 35 15.30 -35.03 -17.66
CA GLU A 35 14.07 -35.65 -17.20
C GLU A 35 12.85 -35.04 -17.92
N ARG A 36 11.84 -35.88 -18.18
CA ARG A 36 10.56 -35.48 -18.75
C ARG A 36 9.45 -36.01 -17.84
N TRP A 37 8.47 -35.16 -17.53
CA TRP A 37 7.31 -35.57 -16.76
C TRP A 37 6.08 -34.78 -17.18
N GLU A 38 4.93 -35.17 -16.73
CA GLU A 38 3.66 -34.52 -16.99
C GLU A 38 3.00 -34.11 -15.69
N GLU A 39 2.41 -32.90 -15.68
CA GLU A 39 1.67 -32.36 -14.55
C GLU A 39 0.31 -31.82 -14.99
N VAL A 40 -0.72 -32.08 -14.17
CA VAL A 40 -2.03 -31.45 -14.35
C VAL A 40 -2.08 -30.19 -13.52
N VAL A 41 -2.04 -29.04 -14.19
CA VAL A 41 -2.10 -27.72 -13.55
C VAL A 41 -3.49 -27.10 -13.72
N LEU A 42 -3.81 -26.15 -12.84
CA LEU A 42 -5.00 -25.31 -12.94
C LEU A 42 -4.53 -23.86 -13.17
N PRO A 43 -4.41 -23.40 -14.42
CA PRO A 43 -3.99 -22.05 -14.72
C PRO A 43 -4.93 -21.01 -14.10
N ILE A 44 -4.36 -19.90 -13.66
CA ILE A 44 -5.08 -18.76 -13.11
C ILE A 44 -5.10 -17.59 -14.09
N SER A 45 -6.00 -16.64 -13.91
CA SER A 45 -6.02 -15.40 -14.69
C SER A 45 -4.88 -14.46 -14.28
N ASN A 46 -4.52 -13.50 -15.14
CA ASN A 46 -3.54 -12.46 -14.79
C ASN A 46 -4.01 -11.63 -13.57
N GLY A 47 -5.31 -11.39 -13.45
CA GLY A 47 -5.87 -10.71 -12.27
C GLY A 47 -5.64 -11.49 -10.97
N GLU A 48 -5.87 -12.79 -10.99
CA GLU A 48 -5.59 -13.67 -9.84
C GLU A 48 -4.08 -13.72 -9.53
N LEU A 49 -3.24 -13.79 -10.54
CA LEU A 49 -1.78 -13.74 -10.37
C LEU A 49 -1.35 -12.42 -9.71
N ASN A 50 -1.84 -11.29 -10.21
CA ASN A 50 -1.51 -9.97 -9.65
C ASN A 50 -1.96 -9.87 -8.18
N ASN A 51 -3.14 -10.39 -7.83
CA ASN A 51 -3.61 -10.41 -6.44
C ASN A 51 -2.74 -11.29 -5.53
N LEU A 52 -2.26 -12.43 -6.02
CA LEU A 52 -1.34 -13.29 -5.27
C LEU A 52 0.03 -12.61 -5.07
N LEU A 53 0.55 -11.96 -6.10
CA LEU A 53 1.81 -11.21 -6.03
C LEU A 53 1.70 -10.02 -5.06
N TYR A 54 0.61 -9.27 -5.13
CA TYR A 54 0.30 -8.19 -4.21
C TYR A 54 0.22 -8.68 -2.76
N THR A 55 -0.56 -9.73 -2.51
CA THR A 55 -0.71 -10.32 -1.17
C THR A 55 0.63 -10.79 -0.60
N ARG A 56 1.47 -11.41 -1.44
CA ARG A 56 2.83 -11.83 -1.07
C ARG A 56 3.70 -10.64 -0.72
N TRP A 57 3.65 -9.57 -1.52
CA TRP A 57 4.40 -8.35 -1.29
C TRP A 57 4.02 -7.68 0.03
N VAL A 58 2.72 -7.52 0.32
CA VAL A 58 2.22 -6.96 1.59
C VAL A 58 2.67 -7.80 2.79
N LYS A 59 2.53 -9.13 2.71
CA LYS A 59 2.97 -10.05 3.76
C LYS A 59 4.47 -9.94 4.03
N GLN A 60 5.29 -9.83 2.98
CA GLN A 60 6.73 -9.66 3.12
C GLN A 60 7.06 -8.33 3.81
N ARG A 61 6.45 -7.22 3.39
CA ARG A 61 6.65 -5.90 4.03
C ARG A 61 6.25 -5.91 5.50
N ALA A 62 5.13 -6.53 5.84
CA ALA A 62 4.70 -6.69 7.22
C ALA A 62 5.71 -7.53 8.05
N ALA A 63 6.25 -8.61 7.49
CA ALA A 63 7.28 -9.43 8.14
C ALA A 63 8.59 -8.66 8.31
N ASP A 64 8.99 -7.84 7.33
CA ASP A 64 10.16 -6.99 7.41
C ASP A 64 10.03 -5.95 8.53
N VAL A 65 8.87 -5.29 8.66
CA VAL A 65 8.59 -4.33 9.75
C VAL A 65 8.64 -5.02 11.10
N ASP A 66 7.97 -6.16 11.25
CA ASP A 66 7.98 -6.94 12.50
C ASP A 66 9.42 -7.32 12.91
N LYS A 67 10.20 -7.85 11.97
CA LYS A 67 11.60 -8.24 12.18
C LYS A 67 12.48 -7.04 12.55
N TRP A 68 12.41 -5.93 11.81
CA TRP A 68 13.29 -4.78 12.04
C TRP A 68 12.94 -3.98 13.29
N SER A 69 11.71 -4.07 13.75
CA SER A 69 11.25 -3.43 14.98
C SER A 69 11.23 -4.35 16.21
N ASN A 70 11.67 -5.61 16.09
CA ASN A 70 11.54 -6.64 17.14
C ASN A 70 10.10 -6.76 17.66
N GLY A 71 9.12 -6.74 16.74
CA GLY A 71 7.71 -6.86 17.08
C GLY A 71 7.05 -5.60 17.65
N ARG A 72 7.76 -4.47 17.74
CA ARG A 72 7.21 -3.22 18.33
C ARG A 72 6.25 -2.48 17.39
N LEU A 73 6.40 -2.63 16.07
CA LEU A 73 5.62 -1.90 15.07
C LEU A 73 4.71 -2.82 14.28
N GLY A 74 3.55 -2.28 13.88
CA GLY A 74 2.67 -2.87 12.89
C GLY A 74 2.88 -2.27 11.49
N TYR A 75 2.27 -2.90 10.49
CA TYR A 75 2.32 -2.44 9.10
C TYR A 75 0.97 -2.64 8.43
N VAL A 76 0.48 -1.60 7.76
CA VAL A 76 -0.71 -1.66 6.90
C VAL A 76 -0.42 -1.04 5.54
N HIS A 77 -0.92 -1.65 4.47
CA HIS A 77 -0.87 -1.09 3.12
C HIS A 77 -2.26 -0.69 2.65
N ILE A 78 -2.40 0.53 2.19
CA ILE A 78 -3.64 1.06 1.60
C ILE A 78 -3.55 0.89 0.09
N GLN A 79 -4.11 -0.20 -0.44
CA GLN A 79 -4.01 -0.55 -1.86
C GLN A 79 -4.72 0.45 -2.78
N SER A 80 -5.89 0.92 -2.37
CA SER A 80 -6.69 1.93 -3.05
C SER A 80 -7.47 2.75 -2.04
N MET A 81 -7.88 3.95 -2.40
CA MET A 81 -8.66 4.82 -1.52
C MET A 81 -10.16 4.45 -1.61
N GLY A 82 -10.51 3.28 -1.10
CA GLY A 82 -11.88 2.76 -1.09
C GLY A 82 -12.20 1.88 0.12
N ASP A 83 -13.49 1.59 0.32
CA ASP A 83 -14.02 0.86 1.47
C ASP A 83 -13.35 -0.50 1.75
N PRO A 84 -13.01 -1.35 0.77
CA PRO A 84 -12.30 -2.60 1.06
C PRO A 84 -10.94 -2.38 1.74
N SER A 85 -10.17 -1.37 1.30
CA SER A 85 -8.89 -1.00 1.93
C SER A 85 -9.10 -0.44 3.34
N PHE A 86 -10.11 0.42 3.52
CA PHE A 86 -10.45 0.94 4.85
C PHE A 86 -10.79 -0.16 5.85
N ARG A 87 -11.65 -1.11 5.48
CA ARG A 87 -12.02 -2.22 6.34
C ARG A 87 -10.82 -3.08 6.74
N SER A 88 -9.92 -3.34 5.80
CA SER A 88 -8.68 -4.08 6.07
C SER A 88 -7.80 -3.34 7.07
N VAL A 89 -7.54 -2.05 6.81
CA VAL A 89 -6.71 -1.21 7.69
C VAL A 89 -7.33 -1.09 9.09
N TYR A 90 -8.64 -0.81 9.17
CA TYR A 90 -9.37 -0.70 10.42
C TYR A 90 -9.29 -1.99 11.25
N SER A 91 -9.52 -3.13 10.61
CA SER A 91 -9.42 -4.45 11.24
C SER A 91 -7.99 -4.74 11.74
N ASP A 92 -6.99 -4.42 10.93
CA ASP A 92 -5.60 -4.71 11.26
C ASP A 92 -5.09 -3.82 12.40
N ILE A 93 -5.37 -2.52 12.41
CA ILE A 93 -4.84 -1.62 13.44
C ILE A 93 -5.53 -1.79 14.79
N LEU A 94 -6.85 -2.02 14.80
CA LEU A 94 -7.62 -2.17 16.05
C LEU A 94 -7.68 -3.63 16.53
N GLY A 95 -7.32 -4.59 15.69
CA GLY A 95 -7.25 -6.01 16.01
C GLY A 95 -5.81 -6.49 16.06
N LYS A 96 -5.26 -6.90 14.92
CA LYS A 96 -3.95 -7.56 14.78
C LYS A 96 -2.79 -6.77 15.39
N TYR A 97 -2.80 -5.43 15.28
CA TYR A 97 -1.72 -4.56 15.71
C TYR A 97 -2.08 -3.69 16.93
N ASN A 98 -3.18 -3.98 17.60
CA ASN A 98 -3.65 -3.17 18.71
C ASN A 98 -2.67 -3.10 19.90
N ASP A 99 -1.84 -4.11 20.08
CA ASP A 99 -0.79 -4.19 21.12
C ASP A 99 0.53 -3.52 20.71
N ARG A 100 0.69 -3.11 19.46
CA ARG A 100 1.94 -2.50 18.96
C ARG A 100 2.11 -1.07 19.48
N GLU A 101 3.36 -0.64 19.60
CA GLU A 101 3.72 0.70 20.06
C GLU A 101 3.54 1.77 18.99
N GLY A 102 3.61 1.39 17.72
CA GLY A 102 3.42 2.28 16.57
C GLY A 102 3.07 1.51 15.31
N ILE A 103 2.74 2.24 14.23
CA ILE A 103 2.37 1.62 12.97
C ILE A 103 2.94 2.36 11.75
N VAL A 104 3.40 1.59 10.76
CA VAL A 104 3.78 2.08 9.44
C VAL A 104 2.59 1.96 8.50
N ILE A 105 2.16 3.10 7.95
CA ILE A 105 1.08 3.21 6.96
C ILE A 105 1.73 3.34 5.59
N ASP A 106 1.53 2.38 4.72
CA ASP A 106 2.10 2.39 3.37
C ASP A 106 1.03 2.74 2.34
N THR A 107 1.18 3.90 1.69
CA THR A 107 0.28 4.34 0.61
C THR A 107 0.93 4.25 -0.77
N ARG A 108 2.14 3.71 -0.87
CA ARG A 108 2.87 3.63 -2.13
C ARG A 108 2.10 2.86 -3.20
N PHE A 109 2.19 3.33 -4.44
CA PHE A 109 1.54 2.73 -5.62
C PHE A 109 0.00 2.79 -5.59
N ASN A 110 -0.59 3.65 -4.77
CA ASN A 110 -2.03 3.82 -4.68
C ASN A 110 -2.53 4.80 -5.75
N GLY A 111 -3.46 4.36 -6.58
CA GLY A 111 -4.05 5.12 -7.69
C GLY A 111 -5.17 6.09 -7.30
N GLY A 112 -5.48 6.22 -6.01
CA GLY A 112 -6.54 7.13 -5.53
C GLY A 112 -7.88 6.47 -5.26
N GLY A 113 -8.92 7.29 -5.25
CA GLY A 113 -10.29 6.97 -4.86
C GLY A 113 -10.89 8.07 -4.00
N ARG A 114 -11.55 7.72 -2.88
CA ARG A 114 -12.08 8.68 -1.91
C ARG A 114 -12.07 8.06 -0.50
N LEU A 115 -11.00 8.29 0.25
CA LEU A 115 -10.83 7.70 1.59
C LEU A 115 -10.02 8.60 2.56
N HIS A 116 -9.53 9.76 2.11
CA HIS A 116 -8.60 10.57 2.91
C HIS A 116 -9.19 11.04 4.25
N GLU A 117 -10.49 11.39 4.30
CA GLU A 117 -11.17 11.81 5.51
C GLU A 117 -11.28 10.66 6.53
N ASP A 118 -11.65 9.46 6.08
CA ASP A 118 -11.74 8.27 6.95
C ASP A 118 -10.37 7.88 7.53
N ILE A 119 -9.32 7.98 6.71
CA ILE A 119 -7.94 7.71 7.15
C ILE A 119 -7.48 8.78 8.15
N GLU A 120 -7.76 10.06 7.87
CA GLU A 120 -7.46 11.15 8.81
C GLU A 120 -8.15 10.90 10.16
N ILE A 121 -9.45 10.67 10.17
CA ILE A 121 -10.21 10.39 11.40
C ILE A 121 -9.65 9.17 12.14
N LEU A 122 -9.28 8.11 11.41
CA LEU A 122 -8.78 6.88 11.99
C LEU A 122 -7.44 7.06 12.72
N PHE A 123 -6.55 7.89 12.18
CA PHE A 123 -5.18 8.07 12.69
C PHE A 123 -4.98 9.35 13.51
N SER A 124 -5.98 10.22 13.64
CA SER A 124 -5.94 11.46 14.44
C SER A 124 -6.49 11.27 15.87
N GLY A 125 -6.38 10.07 16.43
CA GLY A 125 -6.88 9.75 17.75
C GLY A 125 -5.99 10.32 18.87
N GLU A 126 -6.45 11.36 19.57
CA GLU A 126 -5.80 11.80 20.82
C GLU A 126 -6.45 11.13 22.02
N LYS A 127 -5.63 10.52 22.88
CA LYS A 127 -6.10 9.91 24.13
C LYS A 127 -6.66 10.98 25.05
N TYR A 128 -7.93 10.83 25.47
CA TYR A 128 -8.58 11.76 26.39
C TYR A 128 -9.02 11.13 27.72
N LEU A 129 -9.12 9.79 27.81
CA LEU A 129 -9.33 9.05 29.06
C LEU A 129 -9.00 7.57 28.89
N THR A 130 -8.87 6.86 30.02
CA THR A 130 -8.76 5.39 30.06
C THR A 130 -10.01 4.81 30.70
N GLN A 131 -10.62 3.84 30.08
CA GLN A 131 -11.72 3.07 30.65
C GLN A 131 -11.17 2.05 31.65
N VAL A 132 -11.69 2.11 32.88
CA VAL A 132 -11.26 1.20 33.97
C VAL A 132 -12.45 0.37 34.44
N THR A 133 -12.28 -0.94 34.50
CA THR A 133 -13.32 -1.87 35.00
C THR A 133 -12.80 -2.59 36.23
N ARG A 134 -13.43 -2.35 37.38
CA ARG A 134 -13.07 -2.96 38.69
C ARG A 134 -11.57 -2.84 38.99
N GLY A 135 -11.00 -1.65 38.77
CA GLY A 135 -9.60 -1.37 39.04
C GLY A 135 -8.60 -1.87 38.00
N ARG A 136 -9.07 -2.45 36.89
CA ARG A 136 -8.23 -2.86 35.75
C ARG A 136 -8.50 -1.97 34.54
N GLU A 137 -7.43 -1.46 33.94
CA GLU A 137 -7.51 -0.73 32.68
C GLU A 137 -8.03 -1.67 31.59
N ALA A 138 -9.09 -1.26 30.89
CA ALA A 138 -9.72 -2.02 29.83
C ALA A 138 -9.26 -1.54 28.45
N CYS A 139 -9.32 -0.24 28.18
CA CYS A 139 -8.86 0.35 26.94
C CYS A 139 -8.70 1.86 27.07
N ASP A 140 -7.92 2.45 26.18
CA ASP A 140 -7.86 3.91 26.01
C ASP A 140 -8.99 4.42 25.12
N MET A 141 -9.40 5.66 25.35
CA MET A 141 -10.41 6.31 24.53
C MET A 141 -9.76 7.47 23.75
N PRO A 142 -10.03 7.57 22.44
CA PRO A 142 -11.05 6.89 21.64
C PRO A 142 -10.63 5.46 21.26
N SER A 143 -11.43 4.46 21.61
CA SER A 143 -11.12 3.04 21.35
C SER A 143 -11.27 2.60 19.88
N ARG A 144 -11.82 3.48 19.03
CA ARG A 144 -12.05 3.22 17.59
C ARG A 144 -11.14 4.02 16.68
N ARG A 145 -10.06 4.58 17.22
CA ARG A 145 -9.05 5.35 16.50
C ARG A 145 -7.67 4.90 16.94
N TRP A 146 -6.71 5.03 16.05
CA TRP A 146 -5.31 4.83 16.38
C TRP A 146 -4.80 6.05 17.16
N ASN A 147 -4.37 5.85 18.40
CA ASN A 147 -3.92 6.91 19.31
C ASN A 147 -2.44 6.79 19.68
N LYS A 148 -1.68 6.02 18.93
CA LYS A 148 -0.25 5.79 19.13
C LYS A 148 0.53 6.37 17.94
N PRO A 149 1.86 6.50 18.04
CA PRO A 149 2.69 6.99 16.93
C PRO A 149 2.47 6.24 15.62
N SER A 150 2.51 6.98 14.53
CA SER A 150 2.44 6.42 13.19
C SER A 150 3.34 7.19 12.22
N ILE A 151 3.73 6.56 11.13
CA ILE A 151 4.51 7.14 10.05
C ILE A 151 3.95 6.68 8.71
N MET A 152 3.92 7.55 7.71
CA MET A 152 3.33 7.23 6.43
C MET A 152 4.37 7.19 5.30
N LEU A 153 4.33 6.11 4.50
CA LEU A 153 5.11 5.96 3.28
C LEU A 153 4.34 6.47 2.07
N GLN A 154 5.03 7.23 1.22
CA GLN A 154 4.52 7.73 -0.06
C GLN A 154 5.55 7.54 -1.18
N CYS A 155 5.12 7.56 -2.44
CA CYS A 155 6.01 7.52 -3.60
C CYS A 155 5.46 8.30 -4.80
N GLU A 156 6.27 8.44 -5.84
CA GLU A 156 5.95 9.18 -7.06
C GLU A 156 4.74 8.60 -7.84
N ALA A 157 4.40 7.34 -7.57
CA ALA A 157 3.26 6.67 -8.20
C ALA A 157 1.93 6.86 -7.45
N ASN A 158 1.94 7.55 -6.31
CA ASN A 158 0.70 7.95 -5.65
C ASN A 158 -0.08 8.94 -6.53
N TYR A 159 -1.39 8.71 -6.69
CA TYR A 159 -2.22 9.51 -7.58
C TYR A 159 -3.56 9.91 -6.95
N SER A 160 -4.11 11.06 -7.31
CA SER A 160 -5.44 11.54 -6.89
C SER A 160 -5.59 11.56 -5.37
N ASN A 161 -6.58 10.89 -4.79
CA ASN A 161 -6.78 10.84 -3.33
C ASN A 161 -5.59 10.26 -2.54
N ALA A 162 -4.69 9.52 -3.21
CA ALA A 162 -3.41 9.10 -2.63
C ALA A 162 -2.34 10.22 -2.60
N HIS A 163 -2.61 11.40 -3.18
CA HIS A 163 -1.94 12.66 -2.88
C HIS A 163 -2.61 13.36 -1.68
N GLY A 164 -3.94 13.43 -1.66
CA GLY A 164 -4.70 14.08 -0.59
C GLY A 164 -4.49 13.43 0.77
N THR A 165 -4.42 12.11 0.84
CA THR A 165 -4.24 11.37 2.10
C THR A 165 -2.93 11.72 2.82
N PRO A 166 -1.74 11.61 2.23
CA PRO A 166 -0.50 12.03 2.89
C PRO A 166 -0.45 13.55 3.11
N TRP A 167 -1.08 14.36 2.24
CA TRP A 167 -1.17 15.80 2.47
C TRP A 167 -1.93 16.12 3.75
N VAL A 168 -3.13 15.57 3.95
CA VAL A 168 -3.93 15.73 5.16
C VAL A 168 -3.18 15.20 6.39
N TYR A 169 -2.58 14.03 6.29
CA TYR A 169 -1.81 13.40 7.35
C TYR A 169 -0.68 14.33 7.87
N LYS A 170 0.07 14.95 6.97
CA LYS A 170 1.11 15.92 7.31
C LYS A 170 0.52 17.24 7.82
N HIS A 171 -0.51 17.77 7.16
CA HIS A 171 -1.14 19.05 7.50
C HIS A 171 -1.77 19.02 8.90
N GLN A 172 -2.40 17.92 9.28
CA GLN A 172 -2.96 17.69 10.61
C GLN A 172 -1.92 17.23 11.65
N GLN A 173 -0.65 17.19 11.29
CA GLN A 173 0.47 16.78 12.16
C GLN A 173 0.27 15.39 12.81
N ILE A 174 -0.41 14.47 12.13
CA ILE A 174 -0.66 13.12 12.62
C ILE A 174 0.65 12.35 12.75
N GLY A 175 1.57 12.53 11.79
CA GLY A 175 2.90 11.93 11.79
C GLY A 175 3.73 12.42 10.61
N ARG A 176 4.91 11.83 10.43
CA ARG A 176 5.87 12.20 9.39
C ARG A 176 5.68 11.38 8.11
N LEU A 177 6.02 11.99 6.97
CA LEU A 177 6.02 11.35 5.66
C LEU A 177 7.44 10.91 5.28
N VAL A 178 7.55 9.68 4.77
CA VAL A 178 8.81 9.09 4.29
C VAL A 178 8.64 8.62 2.86
N GLY A 179 9.66 8.81 2.02
CA GLY A 179 9.67 8.31 0.65
C GLY A 179 10.04 9.35 -0.37
N MET A 180 9.34 9.40 -1.48
CA MET A 180 9.57 10.35 -2.56
C MET A 180 8.38 11.30 -2.73
N PRO A 181 8.60 12.46 -3.36
CA PRO A 181 7.54 13.43 -3.57
C PRO A 181 6.35 12.84 -4.36
N VAL A 182 5.14 13.20 -3.96
CA VAL A 182 3.91 12.83 -4.67
C VAL A 182 3.54 13.93 -5.65
N PRO A 183 3.25 13.62 -6.92
CA PRO A 183 2.75 14.61 -7.88
C PRO A 183 1.44 15.25 -7.43
N GLY A 184 1.24 16.51 -7.76
CA GLY A 184 0.04 17.27 -7.43
C GLY A 184 -1.15 16.90 -8.31
N THR A 185 -1.89 15.85 -7.97
CA THR A 185 -2.98 15.31 -8.78
C THR A 185 -4.20 15.03 -7.90
N MET A 186 -4.90 16.07 -7.45
CA MET A 186 -6.02 15.89 -6.52
C MET A 186 -7.40 16.19 -7.13
N THR A 187 -7.48 16.84 -8.29
CA THR A 187 -8.75 17.19 -8.93
C THR A 187 -9.57 15.96 -9.30
N THR A 188 -10.84 15.94 -8.89
CA THR A 188 -11.78 14.87 -9.24
C THR A 188 -12.28 15.10 -10.67
N VAL A 189 -12.46 14.02 -11.44
CA VAL A 189 -12.93 14.03 -12.81
C VAL A 189 -14.24 13.25 -12.99
N SER A 190 -15.08 13.69 -13.93
CA SER A 190 -16.16 12.89 -14.50
C SER A 190 -15.65 12.20 -15.76
N TRP A 191 -15.86 10.89 -15.85
CA TRP A 191 -15.39 10.09 -16.96
C TRP A 191 -16.48 9.94 -18.04
N GLU A 192 -16.18 10.33 -19.28
CA GLU A 192 -17.06 10.22 -20.43
C GLU A 192 -16.50 9.20 -21.41
N THR A 193 -17.31 8.19 -21.75
CA THR A 193 -16.96 7.26 -22.84
C THR A 193 -17.36 7.86 -24.16
N LEU A 194 -16.42 8.00 -25.10
CA LEU A 194 -16.65 8.60 -26.40
C LEU A 194 -17.40 7.64 -27.34
N GLN A 195 -17.71 8.08 -28.56
CA GLN A 195 -18.35 7.24 -29.61
C GLN A 195 -17.56 5.96 -29.88
N ASP A 196 -16.22 6.07 -29.91
CA ASP A 196 -15.36 4.91 -29.85
C ASP A 196 -15.26 4.46 -28.37
N PRO A 197 -15.84 3.30 -27.99
CA PRO A 197 -15.90 2.86 -26.60
C PRO A 197 -14.52 2.47 -26.02
N THR A 198 -13.49 2.46 -26.83
CA THR A 198 -12.10 2.27 -26.37
C THR A 198 -11.48 3.57 -25.85
N LEU A 199 -12.11 4.70 -26.11
CA LEU A 199 -11.65 6.03 -25.69
C LEU A 199 -12.51 6.59 -24.57
N VAL A 200 -11.84 7.04 -23.52
CA VAL A 200 -12.46 7.65 -22.34
C VAL A 200 -11.80 8.99 -22.08
N PHE A 201 -12.62 10.02 -21.83
CA PHE A 201 -12.17 11.37 -21.51
C PHE A 201 -12.57 11.76 -20.09
N GLY A 202 -11.63 12.32 -19.30
CA GLY A 202 -11.88 12.80 -17.96
C GLY A 202 -12.07 14.32 -17.91
N THR A 203 -13.28 14.78 -17.58
CA THR A 203 -13.57 16.21 -17.39
C THR A 203 -13.34 16.60 -15.93
N PRO A 204 -12.42 17.54 -15.60
CA PRO A 204 -12.25 18.03 -14.25
C PRO A 204 -13.51 18.70 -13.71
N ILE A 205 -14.00 18.30 -12.53
CA ILE A 205 -15.25 18.81 -11.95
C ILE A 205 -15.10 19.36 -10.52
N THR A 206 -14.16 18.85 -9.72
CA THR A 206 -14.01 19.26 -8.33
C THR A 206 -12.55 19.46 -7.99
N GLY A 207 -12.17 20.69 -7.65
CA GLY A 207 -10.86 21.03 -7.10
C GLY A 207 -10.90 21.16 -5.57
N TYR A 208 -9.76 20.98 -4.93
CA TYR A 208 -9.59 21.10 -3.48
C TYR A 208 -8.77 22.35 -3.17
N ARG A 209 -9.45 23.37 -2.63
CA ARG A 209 -8.90 24.70 -2.38
C ARG A 209 -8.45 24.82 -0.92
N LEU A 210 -7.24 25.29 -0.72
CA LEU A 210 -6.67 25.61 0.58
C LEU A 210 -7.23 26.91 1.15
N SER A 211 -6.98 27.19 2.43
CA SER A 211 -7.44 28.41 3.11
C SER A 211 -6.82 29.69 2.54
N ASP A 212 -5.63 29.61 1.92
CA ASP A 212 -4.97 30.72 1.24
C ASP A 212 -5.49 30.99 -0.19
N GLY A 213 -6.45 30.17 -0.65
CA GLY A 213 -7.05 30.28 -1.98
C GLY A 213 -6.34 29.48 -3.08
N SER A 214 -5.17 28.89 -2.82
CA SER A 214 -4.49 27.98 -3.74
C SER A 214 -5.17 26.62 -3.83
N TYR A 215 -4.75 25.79 -4.79
CA TYR A 215 -5.31 24.45 -4.98
C TYR A 215 -4.23 23.40 -4.78
N LEU A 216 -4.63 22.21 -4.30
CA LEU A 216 -3.73 21.05 -4.20
C LEU A 216 -3.29 20.51 -5.56
N GLU A 217 -4.07 20.76 -6.63
CA GLU A 217 -3.69 20.38 -7.98
C GLU A 217 -2.41 21.11 -8.41
N ASN A 218 -1.53 20.39 -9.11
CA ASN A 218 -0.21 20.87 -9.54
C ASN A 218 0.74 21.26 -8.38
N THR A 219 0.42 20.87 -7.15
CA THR A 219 1.26 21.13 -5.97
C THR A 219 1.90 19.85 -5.51
N GLN A 220 3.19 19.67 -5.77
CA GLN A 220 3.95 18.50 -5.34
C GLN A 220 4.05 18.42 -3.81
N LEU A 221 3.80 17.24 -3.23
CA LEU A 221 3.91 17.00 -1.79
C LEU A 221 5.29 16.40 -1.46
N GLU A 222 6.14 17.19 -0.82
CA GLU A 222 7.44 16.73 -0.34
C GLU A 222 7.30 15.90 0.96
N PRO A 223 8.00 14.76 1.07
CA PRO A 223 8.09 14.01 2.31
C PRO A 223 8.96 14.74 3.33
N ASP A 224 8.80 14.40 4.62
CA ASP A 224 9.68 14.90 5.69
C ASP A 224 11.05 14.21 5.67
N VAL A 225 11.09 12.97 5.21
CA VAL A 225 12.31 12.20 4.98
C VAL A 225 12.34 11.70 3.55
N LYS A 226 13.15 12.37 2.72
CA LYS A 226 13.27 12.00 1.31
C LYS A 226 14.22 10.82 1.13
N VAL A 227 13.70 9.71 0.64
CA VAL A 227 14.46 8.48 0.39
C VAL A 227 13.83 7.70 -0.76
N ALA A 228 14.68 7.28 -1.71
CA ALA A 228 14.26 6.48 -2.86
C ALA A 228 14.62 5.00 -2.68
N ASN A 229 13.86 4.14 -3.33
CA ASN A 229 14.28 2.77 -3.60
C ASN A 229 14.97 2.73 -4.96
N SER A 230 16.28 2.49 -5.01
CA SER A 230 16.97 2.35 -6.28
C SER A 230 16.63 1.01 -6.95
N PRO A 231 16.68 0.93 -8.29
CA PRO A 231 16.47 -0.34 -8.99
C PRO A 231 17.37 -1.47 -8.48
N GLU A 232 18.63 -1.15 -8.15
CA GLU A 232 19.63 -2.11 -7.66
C GLU A 232 19.25 -2.69 -6.28
N THR A 233 18.63 -1.90 -5.40
CA THR A 233 18.16 -2.36 -4.09
C THR A 233 16.88 -3.19 -4.23
N VAL A 234 15.95 -2.74 -5.08
CA VAL A 234 14.68 -3.44 -5.34
C VAL A 234 14.91 -4.83 -5.92
N VAL A 235 15.84 -4.98 -6.88
CA VAL A 235 16.18 -6.29 -7.48
C VAL A 235 16.75 -7.27 -6.45
N LYS A 236 17.43 -6.76 -5.41
CA LYS A 236 17.93 -7.57 -4.28
C LYS A 236 16.84 -7.87 -3.23
N GLY A 237 15.62 -7.38 -3.42
CA GLY A 237 14.51 -7.53 -2.47
C GLY A 237 14.59 -6.59 -1.27
N GLU A 238 15.47 -5.59 -1.32
CA GLU A 238 15.61 -4.58 -0.27
C GLU A 238 14.57 -3.45 -0.43
N ASP A 239 14.11 -2.90 0.69
CA ASP A 239 13.19 -1.76 0.72
C ASP A 239 13.75 -0.69 1.66
N THR A 240 14.53 0.22 1.07
CA THR A 240 15.20 1.31 1.80
C THR A 240 14.19 2.28 2.40
N GLN A 241 13.11 2.59 1.66
CA GLN A 241 12.03 3.47 2.14
C GLN A 241 11.37 2.89 3.39
N LEU A 242 10.96 1.62 3.33
CA LEU A 242 10.33 0.95 4.46
C LEU A 242 11.25 0.85 5.67
N ARG A 243 12.52 0.49 5.45
CA ARG A 243 13.53 0.43 6.53
C ARG A 243 13.72 1.78 7.19
N THR A 244 13.80 2.86 6.41
CA THR A 244 13.90 4.22 6.93
C THR A 244 12.67 4.60 7.75
N ALA A 245 11.46 4.29 7.28
CA ALA A 245 10.24 4.56 8.02
C ALA A 245 10.23 3.85 9.39
N VAL A 246 10.62 2.57 9.43
CA VAL A 246 10.74 1.82 10.69
C VAL A 246 11.73 2.49 11.65
N GLN A 247 12.90 2.88 11.15
CA GLN A 247 13.94 3.53 11.98
C GLN A 247 13.49 4.89 12.51
N GLU A 248 12.85 5.71 11.69
CA GLU A 248 12.36 7.03 12.11
C GLU A 248 11.23 6.93 13.12
N LEU A 249 10.31 5.97 12.96
CA LEU A 249 9.23 5.75 13.92
C LEU A 249 9.75 5.22 15.26
N LEU A 250 10.71 4.29 15.25
CA LEU A 250 11.35 3.81 16.48
C LEU A 250 12.09 4.93 17.22
N LYS A 251 12.82 5.79 16.48
CA LYS A 251 13.47 6.96 17.10
C LYS A 251 12.48 7.92 17.74
N GLU A 252 11.28 8.08 17.18
CA GLU A 252 10.23 8.91 17.77
C GLU A 252 9.67 8.30 19.06
N ILE A 253 9.40 6.99 19.04
CA ILE A 253 8.89 6.26 20.20
C ILE A 253 9.90 6.27 21.36
N ASP A 254 11.17 6.04 21.06
CA ASP A 254 12.25 5.96 22.06
C ASP A 254 12.62 7.35 22.67
N LYS A 255 12.11 8.45 22.12
CA LYS A 255 12.29 9.80 22.68
C LYS A 255 11.21 10.20 23.70
N LYS A 256 10.08 9.48 23.72
CA LYS A 256 8.97 9.69 24.67
C LYS A 256 9.18 8.89 25.93
#